data_b527d42bd515f08615e93419f0972c27
#
_entry.id   b527d42bd515f08615e93419f0972c27
#
_cell.length_a   1.000
_cell.length_b   1.000
_cell.length_c   1.000
_cell.angle_alpha   90.00
_cell.angle_beta   90.00
_cell.angle_gamma   90.00
#
_symmetry.space_group_name_H-M   'P 1'
#
loop_
_entity.id
_entity.type
_entity.pdbx_description
1 polymer ?
#
loop_
_entity_poly.entity_id
_entity_poly.type
_entity_poly.pdbx_seq_one_letter_code
_entity_poly.pdbx_strand_id
1 'polypeptide(L)'
;DRYQAVYNYQDYLTYNPDLAALYGADQKKLFDHFVTSGMKEGRRGSSEFDLNTYKANNPELVAMFGDDNVKYYEHYIASGKAEGRTAA
;
A
#
# COMPACT_ATOMS: atom_id res chain seq x y z
N ASP A 1 7.92 -9.99 -7.23
CA ASP A 1 7.22 -10.38 -6.01
C ASP A 1 5.77 -9.92 -6.07
N ARG A 2 4.97 -10.44 -5.16
CA ARG A 2 3.52 -10.20 -5.19
C ARG A 2 3.10 -8.79 -4.75
N TYR A 3 3.99 -8.04 -4.10
CA TYR A 3 3.66 -6.69 -3.61
C TYR A 3 4.03 -5.58 -4.59
N GLN A 4 4.54 -5.90 -5.75
CA GLN A 4 5.08 -4.92 -6.70
C GLN A 4 4.11 -3.78 -7.03
N ALA A 5 2.82 -4.07 -7.12
CA ALA A 5 1.82 -3.05 -7.44
C ALA A 5 1.62 -2.03 -6.32
N VAL A 6 1.85 -2.43 -5.08
CA VAL A 6 1.59 -1.58 -3.90
C VAL A 6 2.86 -1.13 -3.19
N TYR A 7 4.03 -1.59 -3.64
CA TYR A 7 5.27 -1.32 -2.91
C TYR A 7 6.50 -1.29 -3.82
N ASN A 8 7.35 -0.26 -3.63
CA ASN A 8 8.78 -0.31 -3.91
C ASN A 8 9.46 0.57 -2.85
N TYR A 9 10.73 0.24 -2.51
CA TYR A 9 11.35 0.89 -1.37
C TYR A 9 11.60 2.39 -1.58
N GLN A 10 11.86 2.82 -2.81
CA GLN A 10 12.10 4.23 -3.12
C GLN A 10 10.84 5.06 -2.90
N ASP A 11 9.70 4.58 -3.40
CA ASP A 11 8.42 5.25 -3.16
C ASP A 11 8.04 5.21 -1.69
N TYR A 12 8.29 4.09 -1.02
CA TYR A 12 7.97 3.97 0.39
C TYR A 12 8.70 5.03 1.22
N LEU A 13 9.97 5.25 0.93
CA LEU A 13 10.74 6.31 1.58
C LEU A 13 10.22 7.70 1.23
N THR A 14 9.89 7.93 -0.05
CA THR A 14 9.41 9.22 -0.52
C THR A 14 8.10 9.62 0.18
N TYR A 15 7.17 8.66 0.29
CA TYR A 15 5.87 8.94 0.92
C TYR A 15 5.90 8.86 2.44
N ASN A 16 6.95 8.26 3.02
CA ASN A 16 7.05 8.05 4.47
C ASN A 16 8.44 8.49 4.97
N PRO A 17 8.74 9.81 4.98
CA PRO A 17 10.07 10.28 5.34
C PRO A 17 10.50 9.96 6.77
N ASP A 18 9.56 9.70 7.68
CA ASP A 18 9.88 9.25 9.03
C ASP A 18 10.62 7.91 9.03
N LEU A 19 10.34 7.05 8.07
CA LEU A 19 11.01 5.74 7.96
C LEU A 19 12.44 5.89 7.45
N ALA A 20 12.72 6.92 6.66
CA ALA A 20 14.08 7.21 6.22
C ALA A 20 14.97 7.53 7.41
N ALA A 21 14.44 8.24 8.40
CA ALA A 21 15.18 8.56 9.63
C ALA A 21 15.47 7.32 10.46
N LEU A 22 14.57 6.32 10.44
CA LEU A 22 14.72 5.09 11.22
C LEU A 22 15.60 4.05 10.54
N TYR A 23 15.40 3.85 9.24
CA TYR A 23 15.99 2.71 8.53
C TYR A 23 16.93 3.10 7.40
N GLY A 24 17.00 4.39 7.05
CA GLY A 24 17.75 4.83 5.88
C GLY A 24 17.18 4.16 4.63
N ALA A 25 18.08 3.69 3.76
CA ALA A 25 17.71 2.98 2.53
C ALA A 25 17.87 1.46 2.67
N ASP A 26 17.74 0.92 3.87
CA ASP A 26 17.82 -0.52 4.11
C ASP A 26 16.57 -1.21 3.54
N GLN A 27 16.73 -1.80 2.35
CA GLN A 27 15.60 -2.34 1.61
C GLN A 27 14.90 -3.48 2.35
N LYS A 28 15.65 -4.33 3.04
CA LYS A 28 15.05 -5.44 3.78
C LYS A 28 14.22 -4.94 4.94
N LYS A 29 14.75 -4.00 5.72
CA LYS A 29 14.03 -3.44 6.86
C LYS A 29 12.78 -2.68 6.41
N LEU A 30 12.86 -1.95 5.31
CA LEU A 30 11.72 -1.21 4.78
C LEU A 30 10.62 -2.16 4.30
N PHE A 31 10.99 -3.22 3.60
CA PHE A 31 10.01 -4.20 3.14
C PHE A 31 9.36 -4.92 4.32
N ASP A 32 10.15 -5.37 5.29
CA ASP A 32 9.63 -6.03 6.48
C ASP A 32 8.65 -5.10 7.22
N HIS A 33 9.01 -3.82 7.34
CA HIS A 33 8.10 -2.83 7.96
C HIS A 33 6.79 -2.70 7.19
N PHE A 34 6.86 -2.61 5.86
CA PHE A 34 5.66 -2.47 5.02
C PHE A 34 4.70 -3.65 5.24
N VAL A 35 5.23 -4.86 5.20
CA VAL A 35 4.40 -6.08 5.31
C VAL A 35 3.84 -6.26 6.72
N THR A 36 4.64 -5.98 7.75
CA THR A 36 4.21 -6.21 9.15
C THR A 36 3.41 -5.07 9.74
N SER A 37 3.64 -3.84 9.29
CA SER A 37 3.06 -2.64 9.91
C SER A 37 2.52 -1.63 8.91
N GLY A 38 3.24 -1.40 7.81
CA GLY A 38 2.92 -0.30 6.90
C GLY A 38 1.53 -0.39 6.30
N MET A 39 1.14 -1.56 5.81
CA MET A 39 -0.20 -1.75 5.24
C MET A 39 -1.29 -1.58 6.29
N LYS A 40 -1.06 -2.07 7.51
CA LYS A 40 -2.03 -1.90 8.62
C LYS A 40 -2.21 -0.43 8.95
N GLU A 41 -1.15 0.35 8.86
CA GLU A 41 -1.17 1.79 9.14
C GLU A 41 -1.71 2.60 7.97
N GLY A 42 -1.94 1.97 6.82
CA GLY A 42 -2.43 2.66 5.64
C GLY A 42 -1.37 3.46 4.91
N ARG A 43 -0.09 3.13 5.07
CA ARG A 43 1.01 3.87 4.44
C ARG A 43 1.09 3.60 2.95
N ARG A 44 1.41 4.65 2.20
CA ARG A 44 1.59 4.54 0.75
C ARG A 44 2.97 3.96 0.44
N GLY A 45 2.99 2.90 -0.36
CA GLY A 45 4.22 2.21 -0.71
C GLY A 45 4.61 2.31 -2.17
N SER A 46 3.73 2.86 -3.03
CA SER A 46 4.02 3.02 -4.45
C SER A 46 3.26 4.19 -5.05
N SER A 47 3.70 4.66 -6.21
CA SER A 47 2.99 5.71 -6.93
C SER A 47 1.68 5.21 -7.54
N GLU A 48 1.52 3.91 -7.69
CA GLU A 48 0.37 3.33 -8.38
C GLU A 48 -0.80 3.01 -7.44
N PHE A 49 -0.57 2.94 -6.12
CA PHE A 49 -1.62 2.60 -5.16
C PHE A 49 -1.59 3.49 -3.93
N ASP A 50 -2.69 4.21 -3.71
CA ASP A 50 -2.93 5.00 -2.51
C ASP A 50 -4.22 4.51 -1.87
N LEU A 51 -4.14 4.05 -0.62
CA LEU A 51 -5.28 3.46 0.08
C LEU A 51 -6.50 4.37 0.09
N ASN A 52 -6.33 5.64 0.44
CA ASN A 52 -7.46 6.56 0.54
C ASN A 52 -8.15 6.78 -0.80
N THR A 53 -7.37 6.90 -1.87
CA THR A 53 -7.91 7.02 -3.23
C THR A 53 -8.66 5.77 -3.63
N TYR A 54 -8.10 4.59 -3.32
CA TYR A 54 -8.72 3.32 -3.65
C TYR A 54 -10.06 3.16 -2.95
N LYS A 55 -10.13 3.51 -1.66
CA LYS A 55 -11.38 3.47 -0.89
C LYS A 55 -12.42 4.45 -1.46
N ALA A 56 -11.99 5.67 -1.78
CA ALA A 56 -12.89 6.70 -2.28
C ALA A 56 -13.53 6.31 -3.62
N ASN A 57 -12.78 5.60 -4.46
CA ASN A 57 -13.24 5.22 -5.80
C ASN A 57 -13.91 3.84 -5.85
N ASN A 58 -13.92 3.11 -4.73
CA ASN A 58 -14.47 1.74 -4.69
C ASN A 58 -15.31 1.55 -3.44
N PRO A 59 -16.45 2.27 -3.32
CA PRO A 59 -17.26 2.22 -2.09
C PRO A 59 -17.81 0.83 -1.79
N GLU A 60 -18.00 -0.03 -2.79
CA GLU A 60 -18.44 -1.40 -2.53
C GLU A 60 -17.39 -2.20 -1.74
N LEU A 61 -16.10 -1.89 -1.93
CA LEU A 61 -15.05 -2.53 -1.14
C LEU A 61 -15.05 -2.03 0.31
N VAL A 62 -15.40 -0.77 0.51
CA VAL A 62 -15.52 -0.22 1.87
C VAL A 62 -16.64 -0.92 2.63
N ALA A 63 -17.74 -1.22 1.95
CA ALA A 63 -18.83 -2.00 2.56
C ALA A 63 -18.37 -3.41 2.96
N MET A 64 -17.44 -4.00 2.19
CA MET A 64 -16.94 -5.35 2.45
C MET A 64 -15.82 -5.39 3.50
N PHE A 65 -14.88 -4.45 3.43
CA PHE A 65 -13.64 -4.53 4.20
C PHE A 65 -13.58 -3.57 5.39
N GLY A 66 -14.39 -2.51 5.38
CA GLY A 66 -14.42 -1.54 6.48
C GLY A 66 -13.05 -0.95 6.78
N ASP A 67 -12.60 -1.09 8.03
CA ASP A 67 -11.34 -0.54 8.49
C ASP A 67 -10.16 -1.51 8.37
N ASP A 68 -10.34 -2.65 7.73
CA ASP A 68 -9.25 -3.61 7.52
C ASP A 68 -8.39 -3.18 6.36
N ASN A 69 -7.42 -2.32 6.63
CA ASN A 69 -6.57 -1.70 5.61
C ASN A 69 -5.87 -2.72 4.71
N VAL A 70 -5.35 -3.79 5.30
CA VAL A 70 -4.56 -4.78 4.55
C VAL A 70 -5.37 -5.40 3.42
N LYS A 71 -6.67 -5.59 3.63
CA LYS A 71 -7.54 -6.21 2.60
C LYS A 71 -7.63 -5.40 1.33
N TYR A 72 -7.51 -4.07 1.39
CA TYR A 72 -7.53 -3.25 0.17
C TYR A 72 -6.26 -3.43 -0.66
N TYR A 73 -5.10 -3.49 -0.01
CA TYR A 73 -3.83 -3.78 -0.70
C TYR A 73 -3.90 -5.15 -1.36
N GLU A 74 -4.35 -6.16 -0.61
CA GLU A 74 -4.49 -7.53 -1.11
C GLU A 74 -5.47 -7.60 -2.28
N HIS A 75 -6.58 -6.88 -2.21
CA HIS A 75 -7.58 -6.85 -3.28
C HIS A 75 -6.99 -6.26 -4.56
N TYR A 76 -6.24 -5.14 -4.43
CA TYR A 76 -5.62 -4.51 -5.59
C TYR A 76 -4.61 -5.46 -6.26
N ILE A 77 -3.80 -6.14 -5.46
CA ILE A 77 -2.84 -7.13 -5.97
C ILE A 77 -3.55 -8.26 -6.69
N ALA A 78 -4.60 -8.82 -6.08
CA ALA A 78 -5.26 -10.03 -6.59
C ALA A 78 -6.17 -9.75 -7.79
N SER A 79 -6.87 -8.62 -7.80
CA SER A 79 -7.92 -8.35 -8.80
C SER A 79 -7.99 -6.90 -9.25
N GLY A 80 -7.85 -5.94 -8.33
CA GLY A 80 -8.17 -4.56 -8.62
C GLY A 80 -7.35 -3.96 -9.74
N LYS A 81 -6.06 -4.25 -9.78
CA LYS A 81 -5.18 -3.76 -10.84
C LYS A 81 -5.63 -4.28 -12.21
N ALA A 82 -5.89 -5.58 -12.31
CA ALA A 82 -6.35 -6.22 -13.56
C ALA A 82 -7.71 -5.69 -13.98
N GLU A 83 -8.56 -5.32 -13.03
CA GLU A 83 -9.87 -4.75 -13.29
C GLU A 83 -9.81 -3.27 -13.69
N GLY A 84 -8.63 -2.65 -13.65
CA GLY A 84 -8.47 -1.25 -13.99
C GLY A 84 -9.06 -0.29 -12.96
N ARG A 85 -9.17 -0.68 -11.71
CA ARG A 85 -9.74 0.17 -10.66
C ARG A 85 -8.82 1.36 -10.39
N THR A 86 -9.44 2.53 -10.19
CA THR A 86 -8.70 3.74 -9.86
C THR A 86 -8.10 3.62 -8.46
N ALA A 87 -6.78 3.77 -8.36
CA ALA A 87 -6.04 3.55 -7.12
C ALA A 87 -5.06 4.67 -6.77
N ALA A 88 -4.89 5.64 -7.66
CA ALA A 88 -4.01 6.78 -7.41
C ALA A 88 -4.42 8.00 -8.22
#